data_77cb96c934efd8211f50d769ad0e359f
#
_entry.id   77cb96c934efd8211f50d769ad0e359f
#
_cell.length_a   1.000
_cell.length_b   1.000
_cell.length_c   1.000
_cell.angle_alpha   90.00
_cell.angle_beta   90.00
_cell.angle_gamma   90.00
#
_symmetry.space_group_name_H-M   'P 1'
#
loop_
_entity.id
_entity.type
_entity.pdbx_description
1 polymer ?
#
loop_
_entity_poly.entity_id
_entity_poly.type
_entity_poly.pdbx_seq_one_letter_code
_entity_poly.pdbx_strand_id
1 'polypeptide(L)'
;MDDLVDYIGLIIGYIPIHSLRLFYYRHVLKVRVGKNTSIHRCCQFRRGNIVIGNNVIIGENALLDGSMGILIEDNVNFSSKVSIYTVQHDYNSPGFDVVGGPVTIKKNCWISSNSTILPNVTVGEGAVVAAMCLVNKDVPEYTMVRGVPFQVVRQRSRDIQYKLQHHKRFH
;
A
#
# COMPACT_ATOMS: atom_id res chain seq x y z
N MET A 1 10.04 -7.44 21.36
CA MET A 1 11.00 -6.58 20.62
C MET A 1 10.30 -5.87 19.46
N ASP A 2 9.31 -6.51 18.85
CA ASP A 2 8.58 -5.98 17.68
C ASP A 2 7.75 -4.73 18.01
N ASP A 3 7.05 -4.71 19.14
CA ASP A 3 6.22 -3.56 19.55
C ASP A 3 7.00 -2.27 19.74
N LEU A 4 8.23 -2.33 20.25
CA LEU A 4 9.10 -1.17 20.39
C LEU A 4 9.55 -0.63 19.03
N VAL A 5 9.85 -1.52 18.09
CA VAL A 5 10.25 -1.15 16.72
C VAL A 5 9.08 -0.48 16.00
N ASP A 6 7.87 -1.03 16.13
CA ASP A 6 6.66 -0.44 15.56
C ASP A 6 6.36 0.93 16.18
N TYR A 7 6.51 1.08 17.50
CA TYR A 7 6.34 2.36 18.18
C TYR A 7 7.36 3.42 17.73
N ILE A 8 8.63 3.03 17.61
CA ILE A 8 9.67 3.92 17.07
C ILE A 8 9.34 4.29 15.61
N GLY A 9 8.80 3.35 14.83
CA GLY A 9 8.34 3.59 13.45
C GLY A 9 7.27 4.68 13.36
N LEU A 10 6.34 4.72 14.31
CA LEU A 10 5.35 5.80 14.38
C LEU A 10 6.02 7.16 14.58
N ILE A 11 6.95 7.27 15.54
CA ILE A 11 7.69 8.53 15.82
C ILE A 11 8.49 8.97 14.59
N ILE A 12 9.23 8.03 13.96
CA ILE A 12 10.01 8.29 12.75
C ILE A 12 9.11 8.76 11.60
N GLY A 13 7.90 8.23 11.50
CA GLY A 13 6.91 8.63 10.49
C GLY A 13 6.57 10.13 10.51
N TYR A 14 6.65 10.78 11.67
CA TYR A 14 6.41 12.23 11.81
C TYR A 14 7.60 13.10 11.40
N ILE A 15 8.80 12.55 11.26
CA ILE A 15 9.98 13.32 10.89
C ILE A 15 9.81 13.87 9.46
N PRO A 16 9.98 15.18 9.20
CA PRO A 16 9.79 15.75 7.87
C PRO A 16 10.90 15.40 6.87
N ILE A 17 12.02 14.82 7.32
CA ILE A 17 13.17 14.47 6.48
C ILE A 17 12.94 13.10 5.84
N HIS A 18 12.58 13.08 4.57
CA HIS A 18 12.27 11.86 3.81
C HIS A 18 13.41 10.82 3.82
N SER A 19 14.65 11.26 3.64
CA SER A 19 15.82 10.35 3.61
C SER A 19 16.01 9.60 4.94
N LEU A 20 15.73 10.24 6.08
CA LEU A 20 15.83 9.61 7.39
C LEU A 20 14.73 8.56 7.59
N ARG A 21 13.49 8.87 7.17
CA ARG A 21 12.41 7.88 7.18
C ARG A 21 12.71 6.68 6.29
N LEU A 22 13.21 6.92 5.05
CA LEU A 22 13.60 5.85 4.15
C LEU A 22 14.73 4.98 4.71
N PHE A 23 15.71 5.59 5.37
CA PHE A 23 16.77 4.84 6.05
C PHE A 23 16.17 3.88 7.08
N TYR A 24 15.28 4.39 7.94
CA TYR A 24 14.61 3.56 8.95
C TYR A 24 13.79 2.43 8.32
N TYR A 25 12.95 2.74 7.34
CA TYR A 25 12.12 1.73 6.67
C TYR A 25 12.96 0.64 6.00
N ARG A 26 14.07 1.00 5.35
CA ARG A 26 14.95 0.03 4.67
C ARG A 26 15.79 -0.81 5.63
N HIS A 27 16.38 -0.20 6.65
CA HIS A 27 17.39 -0.85 7.47
C HIS A 27 16.85 -1.43 8.76
N VAL A 28 15.83 -0.83 9.35
CA VAL A 28 15.21 -1.31 10.59
C VAL A 28 13.99 -2.17 10.29
N LEU A 29 13.01 -1.63 9.54
CA LEU A 29 11.81 -2.39 9.19
C LEU A 29 12.01 -3.38 8.03
N LYS A 30 13.18 -3.38 7.38
CA LYS A 30 13.54 -4.27 6.25
C LYS A 30 12.59 -4.18 5.05
N VAL A 31 11.90 -3.06 4.88
CA VAL A 31 11.07 -2.79 3.70
C VAL A 31 11.99 -2.60 2.49
N ARG A 32 11.74 -3.35 1.42
CA ARG A 32 12.46 -3.20 0.16
C ARG A 32 11.83 -2.06 -0.64
N VAL A 33 12.57 -0.98 -0.87
CA VAL A 33 12.07 0.22 -1.56
C VAL A 33 12.92 0.52 -2.78
N GLY A 34 12.29 0.60 -3.94
CA GLY A 34 12.91 0.87 -5.22
C GLY A 34 13.38 2.32 -5.40
N LYS A 35 13.90 2.61 -6.60
CA LYS A 35 14.42 3.93 -6.98
C LYS A 35 13.28 4.92 -7.25
N ASN A 36 13.54 6.21 -6.99
CA ASN A 36 12.58 7.31 -7.23
C ASN A 36 11.22 7.12 -6.51
N THR A 37 11.17 6.29 -5.47
CA THR A 37 9.98 6.03 -4.68
C THR A 37 9.93 6.96 -3.50
N SER A 38 8.76 7.56 -3.28
CA SER A 38 8.50 8.52 -2.22
C SER A 38 7.48 7.98 -1.24
N ILE A 39 7.82 8.01 0.05
CA ILE A 39 6.92 7.62 1.14
C ILE A 39 6.67 8.87 1.98
N HIS A 40 5.41 9.33 2.02
CA HIS A 40 5.03 10.53 2.71
C HIS A 40 5.01 10.31 4.23
N ARG A 41 4.69 11.38 4.99
CA ARG A 41 4.70 11.35 6.45
C ARG A 41 3.62 10.44 7.03
N CYS A 42 3.82 10.05 8.28
CA CYS A 42 2.87 9.30 9.09
C CYS A 42 2.44 7.95 8.50
N CYS A 43 3.24 7.39 7.58
CA CYS A 43 3.01 6.04 7.08
C CYS A 43 3.43 5.00 8.12
N GLN A 44 2.62 3.96 8.28
CA GLN A 44 2.86 2.85 9.19
C GLN A 44 3.13 1.58 8.37
N PHE A 45 4.25 0.94 8.64
CA PHE A 45 4.62 -0.34 8.05
C PHE A 45 4.69 -1.37 9.17
N ARG A 46 3.73 -2.27 9.21
CA ARG A 46 3.70 -3.35 10.18
C ARG A 46 4.33 -4.58 9.56
N ARG A 47 5.39 -5.12 10.23
CA ARG A 47 6.18 -6.26 9.78
C ARG A 47 6.87 -6.06 8.42
N GLY A 48 8.06 -6.62 8.26
CA GLY A 48 9.00 -6.27 7.18
C GLY A 48 8.79 -6.97 5.83
N ASN A 49 7.73 -7.76 5.62
CA ASN A 49 7.53 -8.47 4.34
C ASN A 49 6.84 -7.59 3.29
N ILE A 50 7.45 -6.41 3.02
CA ILE A 50 6.90 -5.42 2.10
C ILE A 50 7.95 -5.10 1.03
N VAL A 51 7.52 -5.19 -0.22
CA VAL A 51 8.32 -4.85 -1.41
C VAL A 51 7.62 -3.76 -2.17
N ILE A 52 8.33 -2.65 -2.39
CA ILE A 52 7.84 -1.48 -3.13
C ILE A 52 8.78 -1.24 -4.31
N GLY A 53 8.23 -1.21 -5.50
CA GLY A 53 8.94 -1.00 -6.76
C GLY A 53 9.47 0.41 -6.95
N ASN A 54 9.80 0.73 -8.19
CA ASN A 54 10.35 2.02 -8.59
C ASN A 54 9.25 3.01 -8.94
N ASN A 55 9.54 4.32 -8.77
CA ASN A 55 8.59 5.39 -9.11
C ASN A 55 7.23 5.23 -8.45
N VAL A 56 7.21 4.79 -7.20
CA VAL A 56 5.99 4.63 -6.39
C VAL A 56 5.83 5.84 -5.48
N ILE A 57 4.59 6.30 -5.32
CA ILE A 57 4.24 7.33 -4.35
C ILE A 57 3.32 6.70 -3.30
N ILE A 58 3.73 6.70 -2.05
CA ILE A 58 2.88 6.31 -0.91
C ILE A 58 2.46 7.59 -0.20
N GLY A 59 1.18 7.90 -0.26
CA GLY A 59 0.58 9.10 0.34
C GLY A 59 0.60 9.07 1.87
N GLU A 60 0.30 10.21 2.47
CA GLU A 60 0.35 10.38 3.93
C GLU A 60 -0.63 9.45 4.66
N ASN A 61 -0.25 9.04 5.88
CA ASN A 61 -1.07 8.19 6.76
C ASN A 61 -1.46 6.84 6.12
N ALA A 62 -0.69 6.31 5.20
CA ALA A 62 -0.90 4.96 4.70
C ALA A 62 -0.56 3.92 5.77
N LEU A 63 -1.36 2.85 5.84
CA LEU A 63 -1.12 1.68 6.69
C LEU A 63 -0.87 0.45 5.81
N LEU A 64 0.31 -0.14 5.93
CA LEU A 64 0.69 -1.34 5.18
C LEU A 64 1.04 -2.46 6.17
N ASP A 65 0.11 -3.40 6.37
CA ASP A 65 0.34 -4.59 7.18
C ASP A 65 0.88 -5.72 6.31
N GLY A 66 2.20 -5.89 6.32
CA GLY A 66 2.91 -6.88 5.52
C GLY A 66 3.05 -8.26 6.14
N SER A 67 2.22 -8.63 7.12
CA SER A 67 2.30 -9.90 7.86
C SER A 67 2.39 -11.13 6.95
N MET A 68 1.61 -11.18 5.86
CA MET A 68 1.65 -12.24 4.84
C MET A 68 2.19 -11.77 3.50
N GLY A 69 2.76 -10.58 3.43
CA GLY A 69 3.45 -10.05 2.26
C GLY A 69 2.65 -9.04 1.46
N ILE A 70 3.33 -7.96 1.09
CA ILE A 70 2.82 -6.93 0.17
C ILE A 70 3.84 -6.75 -0.94
N LEU A 71 3.36 -6.86 -2.19
CA LEU A 71 4.12 -6.49 -3.38
C LEU A 71 3.43 -5.31 -4.07
N ILE A 72 4.14 -4.20 -4.16
CA ILE A 72 3.75 -3.03 -4.94
C ILE A 72 4.73 -2.91 -6.11
N GLU A 73 4.23 -3.07 -7.32
CA GLU A 73 5.04 -2.95 -8.53
C GLU A 73 5.37 -1.49 -8.88
N ASP A 74 5.99 -1.25 -10.02
CA ASP A 74 6.47 0.07 -10.45
C ASP A 74 5.33 1.03 -10.84
N ASN A 75 5.59 2.33 -10.69
CA ASN A 75 4.72 3.40 -11.15
C ASN A 75 3.30 3.39 -10.54
N VAL A 76 3.21 3.02 -9.26
CA VAL A 76 1.96 2.97 -8.49
C VAL A 76 1.81 4.23 -7.64
N ASN A 77 0.62 4.81 -7.64
CA ASN A 77 0.29 5.96 -6.81
C ASN A 77 -0.72 5.60 -5.72
N PHE A 78 -0.34 5.70 -4.47
CA PHE A 78 -1.25 5.72 -3.33
C PHE A 78 -1.52 7.15 -2.92
N SER A 79 -2.78 7.53 -2.90
CA SER A 79 -3.24 8.74 -2.23
C SER A 79 -3.17 8.58 -0.70
N SER A 80 -3.57 9.60 0.05
CA SER A 80 -3.47 9.56 1.51
C SER A 80 -4.44 8.56 2.15
N LYS A 81 -4.04 7.99 3.31
CA LYS A 81 -4.86 7.13 4.17
C LYS A 81 -5.32 5.84 3.49
N VAL A 82 -4.53 5.30 2.58
CA VAL A 82 -4.77 3.96 2.05
C VAL A 82 -4.35 2.91 3.07
N SER A 83 -5.19 1.89 3.28
CA SER A 83 -4.88 0.77 4.19
C SER A 83 -4.81 -0.54 3.42
N ILE A 84 -3.76 -1.33 3.68
CA ILE A 84 -3.62 -2.71 3.19
C ILE A 84 -3.48 -3.63 4.39
N TYR A 85 -4.35 -4.63 4.45
CA TYR A 85 -4.29 -5.71 5.43
C TYR A 85 -4.01 -7.03 4.73
N THR A 86 -3.08 -7.80 5.24
CA THR A 86 -2.75 -9.14 4.71
C THR A 86 -3.22 -10.26 5.63
N VAL A 87 -3.75 -9.90 6.80
CA VAL A 87 -4.30 -10.85 7.79
C VAL A 87 -5.64 -10.37 8.30
N GLN A 88 -6.46 -11.33 8.70
CA GLN A 88 -7.71 -11.14 9.43
C GLN A 88 -7.96 -12.38 10.32
N HIS A 89 -8.98 -12.37 11.14
CA HIS A 89 -9.38 -13.54 11.90
C HIS A 89 -10.53 -14.28 11.21
N ASP A 90 -10.50 -15.60 11.28
CA ASP A 90 -11.66 -16.44 10.93
C ASP A 90 -12.64 -16.46 12.11
N TYR A 91 -13.73 -15.72 11.97
CA TYR A 91 -14.77 -15.63 13.02
C TYR A 91 -15.57 -16.94 13.21
N ASN A 92 -15.45 -17.91 12.27
CA ASN A 92 -16.05 -19.24 12.40
C ASN A 92 -15.10 -20.26 13.04
N SER A 93 -13.82 -19.95 13.15
CA SER A 93 -12.85 -20.81 13.82
C SER A 93 -13.08 -20.79 15.33
N PRO A 94 -13.18 -21.93 15.99
CA PRO A 94 -13.27 -22.01 17.47
C PRO A 94 -12.08 -21.37 18.18
N GLY A 95 -10.90 -21.30 17.51
CA GLY A 95 -9.67 -20.66 18.03
C GLY A 95 -9.52 -19.20 17.62
N PHE A 96 -10.49 -18.61 16.87
CA PHE A 96 -10.37 -17.28 16.28
C PHE A 96 -9.07 -17.13 15.50
N ASP A 97 -8.76 -18.13 14.68
CA ASP A 97 -7.47 -18.29 14.00
C ASP A 97 -7.16 -17.14 13.05
N VAL A 98 -5.88 -16.80 12.94
CA VAL A 98 -5.41 -15.82 11.97
C VAL A 98 -5.35 -16.44 10.58
N VAL A 99 -6.06 -15.85 9.64
CA VAL A 99 -6.10 -16.23 8.22
C VAL A 99 -5.76 -15.03 7.35
N GLY A 100 -5.39 -15.28 6.10
CA GLY A 100 -5.11 -14.19 5.16
C GLY A 100 -4.26 -14.65 4.01
N GLY A 101 -3.53 -13.71 3.42
CA GLY A 101 -2.59 -13.97 2.35
C GLY A 101 -2.06 -12.68 1.73
N PRO A 102 -1.12 -12.79 0.78
CA PRO A 102 -0.41 -11.65 0.24
C PRO A 102 -1.33 -10.73 -0.57
N VAL A 103 -0.97 -9.46 -0.59
CA VAL A 103 -1.60 -8.46 -1.46
C VAL A 103 -0.62 -8.03 -2.53
N THR A 104 -1.07 -8.00 -3.78
CA THR A 104 -0.28 -7.55 -4.91
C THR A 104 -0.94 -6.36 -5.61
N ILE A 105 -0.20 -5.26 -5.73
CA ILE A 105 -0.62 -4.09 -6.52
C ILE A 105 0.25 -4.04 -7.77
N LYS A 106 -0.35 -4.30 -8.92
CA LYS A 106 0.36 -4.31 -10.20
C LYS A 106 0.76 -2.89 -10.64
N LYS A 107 1.66 -2.82 -11.62
CA LYS A 107 2.18 -1.54 -12.13
C LYS A 107 1.08 -0.62 -12.65
N ASN A 108 1.37 0.69 -12.63
CA ASN A 108 0.50 1.75 -13.16
C ASN A 108 -0.85 1.92 -12.42
N CYS A 109 -1.04 1.30 -11.25
CA CYS A 109 -2.26 1.46 -10.46
C CYS A 109 -2.34 2.82 -9.76
N TRP A 110 -3.57 3.29 -9.57
CA TRP A 110 -3.89 4.40 -8.69
C TRP A 110 -4.85 3.95 -7.61
N ILE A 111 -4.37 3.97 -6.36
CA ILE A 111 -5.16 3.64 -5.17
C ILE A 111 -5.52 4.95 -4.49
N SER A 112 -6.78 5.33 -4.54
CA SER A 112 -7.23 6.64 -4.10
C SER A 112 -7.48 6.68 -2.58
N SER A 113 -7.68 7.90 -2.05
CA SER A 113 -7.68 8.16 -0.60
C SER A 113 -8.73 7.37 0.18
N ASN A 114 -8.37 6.97 1.40
CA ASN A 114 -9.22 6.23 2.34
C ASN A 114 -9.74 4.88 1.79
N SER A 115 -9.14 4.33 0.73
CA SER A 115 -9.49 2.98 0.30
C SER A 115 -8.81 1.93 1.17
N THR A 116 -9.46 0.78 1.29
CA THR A 116 -8.97 -0.36 2.07
C THR A 116 -8.87 -1.59 1.16
N ILE A 117 -7.72 -2.27 1.21
CA ILE A 117 -7.49 -3.51 0.47
C ILE A 117 -7.33 -4.64 1.47
N LEU A 118 -8.15 -5.69 1.30
CA LEU A 118 -8.20 -6.85 2.18
C LEU A 118 -7.24 -7.96 1.74
N PRO A 119 -7.02 -8.98 2.59
CA PRO A 119 -6.09 -10.08 2.30
C PRO A 119 -6.42 -10.84 1.01
N ASN A 120 -5.39 -11.46 0.41
CA ASN A 120 -5.48 -12.27 -0.82
C ASN A 120 -5.92 -11.50 -2.08
N VAL A 121 -5.79 -10.17 -2.13
CA VAL A 121 -6.24 -9.37 -3.26
C VAL A 121 -5.08 -9.06 -4.21
N THR A 122 -5.35 -9.22 -5.51
CA THR A 122 -4.52 -8.66 -6.58
C THR A 122 -5.25 -7.49 -7.25
N VAL A 123 -4.65 -6.31 -7.22
CA VAL A 123 -5.11 -5.17 -8.02
C VAL A 123 -4.37 -5.20 -9.36
N GLY A 124 -5.12 -5.45 -10.44
CA GLY A 124 -4.60 -5.63 -11.79
C GLY A 124 -3.91 -4.39 -12.35
N GLU A 125 -3.04 -4.58 -13.33
CA GLU A 125 -2.26 -3.51 -13.96
C GLU A 125 -3.15 -2.36 -14.44
N GLY A 126 -2.70 -1.13 -14.19
CA GLY A 126 -3.40 0.06 -14.61
C GLY A 126 -4.77 0.28 -13.95
N ALA A 127 -5.16 -0.52 -12.98
CA ALA A 127 -6.44 -0.34 -12.29
C ALA A 127 -6.48 0.94 -11.45
N VAL A 128 -7.68 1.44 -11.26
CA VAL A 128 -7.98 2.59 -10.38
C VAL A 128 -8.96 2.16 -9.31
N VAL A 129 -8.54 2.26 -8.07
CA VAL A 129 -9.39 2.10 -6.89
C VAL A 129 -9.83 3.49 -6.44
N ALA A 130 -11.12 3.80 -6.55
CA ALA A 130 -11.65 5.10 -6.17
C ALA A 130 -11.58 5.34 -4.66
N ALA A 131 -11.71 6.59 -4.25
CA ALA A 131 -11.69 6.95 -2.83
C ALA A 131 -12.76 6.22 -2.03
N MET A 132 -12.45 5.89 -0.77
CA MET A 132 -13.32 5.19 0.19
C MET A 132 -13.83 3.82 -0.31
N CYS A 133 -13.11 3.18 -1.23
CA CYS A 133 -13.47 1.88 -1.77
C CYS A 133 -12.94 0.75 -0.87
N LEU A 134 -13.77 -0.27 -0.65
CA LEU A 134 -13.35 -1.52 0.00
C LEU A 134 -13.10 -2.59 -1.05
N VAL A 135 -11.86 -3.04 -1.16
CA VAL A 135 -11.41 -4.06 -2.12
C VAL A 135 -11.22 -5.39 -1.39
N ASN A 136 -12.17 -6.30 -1.58
CA ASN A 136 -12.23 -7.61 -0.92
C ASN A 136 -12.08 -8.80 -1.88
N LYS A 137 -11.80 -8.53 -3.16
CA LYS A 137 -11.51 -9.52 -4.21
C LYS A 137 -10.67 -8.86 -5.29
N ASP A 138 -10.14 -9.64 -6.22
CA ASP A 138 -9.29 -9.14 -7.29
C ASP A 138 -9.95 -8.07 -8.15
N VAL A 139 -9.16 -7.05 -8.49
CA VAL A 139 -9.58 -5.97 -9.39
C VAL A 139 -9.02 -6.25 -10.79
N PRO A 140 -9.86 -6.31 -11.82
CA PRO A 140 -9.38 -6.52 -13.19
C PRO A 140 -8.44 -5.39 -13.65
N GLU A 141 -7.53 -5.74 -14.56
CA GLU A 141 -6.61 -4.78 -15.15
C GLU A 141 -7.34 -3.66 -15.91
N TYR A 142 -6.76 -2.47 -15.91
CA TYR A 142 -7.28 -1.29 -16.63
C TYR A 142 -8.75 -0.98 -16.36
N THR A 143 -9.22 -1.26 -15.16
CA THR A 143 -10.59 -0.93 -14.74
C THR A 143 -10.58 0.10 -13.62
N MET A 144 -11.68 0.85 -13.52
CA MET A 144 -11.97 1.68 -12.35
C MET A 144 -13.04 1.01 -11.50
N VAL A 145 -12.74 0.86 -10.19
CA VAL A 145 -13.67 0.30 -9.20
C VAL A 145 -14.01 1.34 -8.13
N ARG A 146 -15.23 1.27 -7.59
CA ARG A 146 -15.68 2.12 -6.47
C ARG A 146 -16.71 1.42 -5.60
N GLY A 147 -16.85 1.90 -4.37
CA GLY A 147 -17.95 1.54 -3.46
C GLY A 147 -17.60 0.47 -2.43
N VAL A 148 -18.60 0.13 -1.59
CA VAL A 148 -18.53 -0.85 -0.51
C VAL A 148 -19.81 -1.70 -0.56
N PRO A 149 -19.74 -2.97 -1.01
CA PRO A 149 -18.62 -3.59 -1.72
C PRO A 149 -18.33 -2.93 -3.06
N PHE A 150 -17.12 -3.12 -3.59
CA PHE A 150 -16.78 -2.46 -4.84
C PHE A 150 -17.50 -3.04 -6.06
N GLN A 151 -17.71 -2.14 -7.02
CA GLN A 151 -18.21 -2.47 -8.35
C GLN A 151 -17.29 -1.88 -9.41
N VAL A 152 -17.16 -2.56 -10.55
CA VAL A 152 -16.47 -2.02 -11.72
C VAL A 152 -17.36 -0.92 -12.33
N VAL A 153 -16.77 0.27 -12.51
CA VAL A 153 -17.51 1.43 -13.02
C VAL A 153 -17.27 1.63 -14.52
N ARG A 154 -16.00 1.53 -14.93
CA ARG A 154 -15.58 1.76 -16.30
C ARG A 154 -14.20 1.20 -16.59
N GLN A 155 -13.88 1.11 -17.88
CA GLN A 155 -12.53 0.82 -18.35
C GLN A 155 -11.65 2.08 -18.26
N ARG A 156 -10.36 1.87 -18.01
CA ARG A 156 -9.32 2.89 -18.11
C ARG A 156 -8.55 2.73 -19.41
N SER A 157 -8.08 3.84 -20.00
CA SER A 157 -7.17 3.79 -21.14
C SER A 157 -5.92 2.96 -20.80
N ARG A 158 -5.47 2.14 -21.74
CA ARG A 158 -4.19 1.41 -21.65
C ARG A 158 -3.00 2.29 -22.01
N ASP A 159 -3.21 3.45 -22.61
CA ASP A 159 -2.17 4.42 -22.95
C ASP A 159 -1.76 5.23 -21.71
N ILE A 160 -0.83 4.67 -20.94
CA ILE A 160 -0.28 5.27 -19.72
C ILE A 160 1.15 5.68 -20.00
N GLN A 161 1.36 6.96 -20.31
CA GLN A 161 2.67 7.50 -20.67
C GLN A 161 3.38 8.21 -19.51
N TYR A 162 2.72 8.50 -18.40
CA TYR A 162 3.31 9.19 -17.28
C TYR A 162 4.22 8.27 -16.44
N LYS A 163 5.26 8.88 -15.89
CA LYS A 163 6.12 8.25 -14.89
C LYS A 163 6.03 9.07 -13.61
N LEU A 164 5.67 8.42 -12.53
CA LEU A 164 5.54 9.09 -11.24
C LEU A 164 6.92 9.52 -10.74
N GLN A 165 7.02 10.77 -10.32
CA GLN A 165 8.21 11.34 -9.70
C GLN A 165 7.75 12.35 -8.64
N HIS A 166 8.37 12.30 -7.48
CA HIS A 166 8.08 13.25 -6.41
C HIS A 166 9.39 13.85 -5.91
N HIS A 167 9.56 15.17 -6.07
CA HIS A 167 10.83 15.86 -5.80
C HIS A 167 10.80 16.76 -4.55
N LYS A 168 9.80 16.67 -3.70
CA LYS A 168 9.78 17.45 -2.46
C LYS A 168 10.81 16.90 -1.47
N ARG A 169 11.66 17.77 -0.92
CA ARG A 169 12.65 17.40 0.11
C ARG A 169 12.01 17.21 1.48
N PHE A 170 10.94 17.95 1.75
CA PHE A 170 10.20 17.91 3.02
C PHE A 170 8.73 17.55 2.74
N HIS A 171 8.27 16.42 3.24
CA HIS A 171 6.88 15.95 3.11
C HIS A 171 6.58 14.80 4.05
#